data_eb5887445d93d1f9608b3a17a31276f1
#
_entry.id   eb5887445d93d1f9608b3a17a31276f1
#
_cell.length_a   1.000
_cell.length_b   1.000
_cell.length_c   1.000
_cell.angle_alpha   90.00
_cell.angle_beta   90.00
_cell.angle_gamma   90.00
#
_symmetry.space_group_name_H-M   'P 1'
#
loop_
_entity.id
_entity.type
_entity.pdbx_description
1 polymer ?
#
loop_
_entity_poly.entity_id
_entity_poly.type
_entity_poly.pdbx_seq_one_letter_code
_entity_poly.pdbx_strand_id
1 'polypeptide(L)'
;MKAGKIWGNTELIEHNSTFEFHRIEFKANHCCSEHYHKTKWNGFFVESGCLLVKTWQEEPNDLRPNMLCDQTVLRAGDYYKVAPGKWHQFVGVEDGVAFELYWAEFDGDDIVRRTQGHKLEK
;
A
#
# COMPACT_ATOMS: atom_id res chain seq x y z
N MET A 1 2.37 -14.73 -9.38
CA MET A 1 2.75 -15.81 -8.45
C MET A 1 2.33 -15.47 -7.04
N LYS A 2 1.69 -16.42 -6.38
CA LYS A 2 1.23 -16.26 -5.00
C LYS A 2 2.32 -16.74 -4.04
N ALA A 3 2.62 -15.94 -3.02
CA ALA A 3 3.60 -16.31 -1.99
C ALA A 3 2.96 -16.21 -0.60
N GLY A 4 3.13 -17.25 0.21
CA GLY A 4 2.64 -17.29 1.58
C GLY A 4 3.42 -16.36 2.49
N LYS A 5 2.71 -15.71 3.41
CA LYS A 5 3.25 -14.85 4.44
C LYS A 5 2.62 -15.22 5.78
N ILE A 6 3.29 -14.89 6.88
CA ILE A 6 2.73 -15.15 8.20
C ILE A 6 1.39 -14.41 8.40
N TRP A 7 1.25 -13.24 7.80
CA TRP A 7 0.04 -12.40 7.90
C TRP A 7 -1.02 -12.72 6.84
N GLY A 8 -0.75 -13.63 5.90
CA GLY A 8 -1.65 -14.00 4.82
C GLY A 8 -0.90 -14.44 3.59
N ASN A 9 -1.18 -13.82 2.46
CA ASN A 9 -0.42 -14.07 1.24
C ASN A 9 -0.37 -12.84 0.35
N THR A 10 0.58 -12.84 -0.59
CA THR A 10 0.72 -11.82 -1.61
C THR A 10 0.79 -12.48 -2.97
N GLU A 11 0.11 -11.89 -3.94
CA GLU A 11 0.13 -12.33 -5.33
C GLU A 11 0.64 -11.20 -6.20
N LEU A 12 1.79 -11.39 -6.84
CA LEU A 12 2.34 -10.41 -7.77
C LEU A 12 1.51 -10.43 -9.06
N ILE A 13 0.87 -9.31 -9.38
CA ILE A 13 0.04 -9.15 -10.58
C ILE A 13 0.88 -8.57 -11.71
N GLU A 14 1.66 -7.51 -11.43
CA GLU A 14 2.52 -6.86 -12.41
C GLU A 14 3.79 -6.37 -11.75
N HIS A 15 4.90 -6.53 -12.45
CA HIS A 15 6.22 -6.04 -12.02
C HIS A 15 6.98 -5.53 -13.25
N ASN A 16 7.43 -4.31 -13.18
CA ASN A 16 8.24 -3.68 -14.22
C ASN A 16 9.16 -2.62 -13.60
N SER A 17 9.87 -1.87 -14.44
CA SER A 17 10.85 -0.89 -13.96
C SER A 17 10.22 0.34 -13.30
N THR A 18 8.91 0.55 -13.40
CA THR A 18 8.22 1.73 -12.89
C THR A 18 7.28 1.45 -11.74
N PHE A 19 6.68 0.27 -11.69
CA PHE A 19 5.78 -0.07 -10.59
C PHE A 19 5.70 -1.57 -10.35
N GLU A 20 5.21 -1.92 -9.16
CA GLU A 20 4.78 -3.27 -8.81
C GLU A 20 3.34 -3.20 -8.31
N PHE A 21 2.55 -4.19 -8.65
CA PHE A 21 1.16 -4.29 -8.28
C PHE A 21 0.89 -5.67 -7.72
N HIS A 22 0.45 -5.72 -6.44
CA HIS A 22 0.21 -6.94 -5.70
C HIS A 22 -1.23 -6.98 -5.18
N ARG A 23 -1.81 -8.16 -5.18
CA ARG A 23 -3.02 -8.43 -4.42
C ARG A 23 -2.61 -9.13 -3.14
N ILE A 24 -3.03 -8.62 -1.99
CA ILE A 24 -2.76 -9.25 -0.70
C ILE A 24 -4.06 -9.72 -0.05
N GLU A 25 -4.00 -10.90 0.57
CA GLU A 25 -5.00 -11.36 1.49
C GLU A 25 -4.38 -11.30 2.88
N PHE A 26 -5.03 -10.60 3.80
CA PHE A 26 -4.50 -10.39 5.14
C PHE A 26 -5.46 -10.94 6.19
N LYS A 27 -4.87 -11.40 7.30
CA LYS A 27 -5.60 -12.01 8.41
C LYS A 27 -5.72 -11.03 9.57
N ALA A 28 -6.86 -11.07 10.25
CA ALA A 28 -7.05 -10.35 11.51
C ALA A 28 -5.95 -10.75 12.52
N ASN A 29 -5.51 -9.78 13.30
CA ASN A 29 -4.51 -9.96 14.36
C ASN A 29 -3.14 -10.43 13.89
N HIS A 30 -2.80 -10.13 12.62
CA HIS A 30 -1.48 -10.39 12.06
C HIS A 30 -0.94 -9.09 11.43
N CYS A 31 0.36 -8.95 11.41
CA CYS A 31 1.01 -7.76 10.86
C CYS A 31 2.19 -8.14 9.97
N CYS A 32 2.56 -7.22 9.09
CA CYS A 32 3.80 -7.32 8.35
C CYS A 32 4.96 -6.77 9.18
N SER A 33 6.16 -6.75 8.60
CA SER A 33 7.33 -6.15 9.26
C SER A 33 7.20 -4.64 9.36
N GLU A 34 7.89 -4.06 10.33
CA GLU A 34 8.16 -2.62 10.37
C GLU A 34 9.31 -2.35 9.41
N HIS A 35 9.09 -1.51 8.41
CA HIS A 35 10.08 -1.27 7.35
C HIS A 35 9.86 0.07 6.67
N TYR A 36 10.78 0.46 5.80
CA TYR A 36 10.64 1.60 4.90
C TYR A 36 11.23 1.27 3.54
N HIS A 37 10.85 2.02 2.53
CA HIS A 37 11.41 1.93 1.18
C HIS A 37 12.17 3.21 0.89
N LYS A 38 13.39 3.09 0.33
CA LYS A 38 14.25 4.27 0.10
C LYS A 38 13.72 5.20 -0.97
N THR A 39 13.15 4.63 -2.04
CA THR A 39 12.79 5.41 -3.24
C THR A 39 11.35 5.20 -3.70
N LYS A 40 10.66 4.18 -3.18
CA LYS A 40 9.31 3.84 -3.63
C LYS A 40 8.25 4.42 -2.73
N TRP A 41 7.17 4.87 -3.32
CA TRP A 41 5.89 5.04 -2.65
C TRP A 41 5.24 3.68 -2.49
N ASN A 42 4.43 3.52 -1.45
CA ASN A 42 3.67 2.31 -1.19
C ASN A 42 2.21 2.68 -0.94
N GLY A 43 1.34 2.32 -1.87
CA GLY A 43 -0.09 2.57 -1.77
C GLY A 43 -0.84 1.31 -1.36
N PHE A 44 -1.93 1.50 -0.62
CA PHE A 44 -2.83 0.43 -0.17
C PHE A 44 -4.26 0.81 -0.54
N PHE A 45 -4.90 -0.02 -1.35
CA PHE A 45 -6.33 0.10 -1.65
C PHE A 45 -7.05 -1.11 -1.10
N VAL A 46 -7.97 -0.90 -0.16
CA VAL A 46 -8.69 -2.01 0.50
C VAL A 46 -9.94 -2.36 -0.28
N GLU A 47 -10.04 -3.62 -0.68
CA GLU A 47 -11.23 -4.17 -1.33
C GLU A 47 -12.25 -4.66 -0.30
N SER A 48 -11.79 -5.34 0.74
CA SER A 48 -12.65 -5.91 1.79
C SER A 48 -11.90 -6.01 3.11
N GLY A 49 -12.65 -6.10 4.20
CA GLY A 49 -12.09 -6.22 5.53
C GLY A 49 -11.65 -4.87 6.11
N CYS A 50 -10.72 -4.92 7.04
CA CYS A 50 -10.22 -3.72 7.72
C CYS A 50 -8.71 -3.85 7.94
N LEU A 51 -7.97 -2.88 7.42
CA LEU A 51 -6.52 -2.81 7.49
C LEU A 51 -6.11 -1.55 8.23
N LEU A 52 -5.19 -1.68 9.17
CA LEU A 52 -4.59 -0.54 9.88
C LEU A 52 -3.18 -0.31 9.34
N VAL A 53 -2.86 0.91 8.93
CA VAL A 53 -1.49 1.27 8.54
C VAL A 53 -0.91 2.18 9.61
N LYS A 54 0.21 1.76 10.18
CA LYS A 54 0.97 2.55 11.16
C LYS A 54 2.16 3.18 10.47
N THR A 55 2.42 4.45 10.79
CA THR A 55 3.61 5.16 10.29
C THR A 55 4.32 5.87 11.44
N TRP A 56 5.65 5.93 11.36
CA TRP A 56 6.49 6.56 12.39
C TRP A 56 7.36 7.65 11.76
N GLN A 57 7.61 8.72 12.51
CA GLN A 57 8.52 9.77 12.10
C GLN A 57 9.98 9.34 12.19
N GLU A 58 10.28 8.42 13.10
CA GLU A 58 11.61 7.87 13.35
C GLU A 58 11.55 6.35 13.34
N GLU A 59 12.70 5.71 13.27
CA GLU A 59 12.78 4.24 13.36
C GLU A 59 12.10 3.75 14.64
N PRO A 60 11.14 2.79 14.54
CA PRO A 60 10.53 2.19 15.71
C PRO A 60 11.59 1.52 16.60
N ASN A 61 11.43 1.64 17.90
CA ASN A 61 12.43 1.17 18.87
C ASN A 61 11.73 0.51 20.07
N ASP A 62 12.01 -0.77 20.29
CA ASP A 62 11.42 -1.55 21.40
C ASP A 62 11.80 -1.00 22.77
N LEU A 63 12.90 -0.25 22.88
CA LEU A 63 13.31 0.42 24.13
C LEU A 63 12.50 1.69 24.40
N ARG A 64 11.62 2.08 23.48
CA ARG A 64 10.75 3.25 23.58
C ARG A 64 9.30 2.82 23.34
N PRO A 65 8.68 2.06 24.26
CA PRO A 65 7.36 1.46 24.05
C PRO A 65 6.24 2.50 23.89
N ASN A 66 6.46 3.74 24.33
CA ASN A 66 5.49 4.83 24.19
C ASN A 66 5.75 5.70 22.97
N MET A 67 6.60 5.25 22.05
CA MET A 67 6.88 5.96 20.83
C MET A 67 5.60 6.12 20.00
N LEU A 68 5.27 7.37 19.65
CA LEU A 68 4.04 7.68 18.93
C LEU A 68 4.14 7.25 17.47
N CYS A 69 3.06 6.69 16.97
CA CYS A 69 2.89 6.46 15.54
C CYS A 69 1.53 6.99 15.10
N ASP A 70 1.45 7.39 13.84
CA ASP A 70 0.18 7.69 13.21
C ASP A 70 -0.50 6.38 12.83
N GLN A 71 -1.81 6.31 13.00
CA GLN A 71 -2.59 5.12 12.69
C GLN A 71 -3.73 5.50 11.75
N THR A 72 -3.79 4.84 10.62
CA THR A 72 -4.83 5.08 9.61
C THR A 72 -5.60 3.78 9.39
N VAL A 73 -6.89 3.81 9.63
CA VAL A 73 -7.79 2.66 9.45
C VAL A 73 -8.37 2.72 8.04
N LEU A 74 -8.19 1.64 7.29
CA LEU A 74 -8.69 1.52 5.92
C LEU A 74 -9.74 0.44 5.84
N ARG A 75 -10.90 0.79 5.30
CA ARG A 75 -12.02 -0.12 5.04
C ARG A 75 -12.26 -0.21 3.53
N ALA A 76 -13.19 -1.05 3.10
CA ALA A 76 -13.49 -1.23 1.67
C ALA A 76 -13.67 0.10 0.95
N GLY A 77 -12.90 0.29 -0.12
CA GLY A 77 -12.91 1.52 -0.93
C GLY A 77 -11.91 2.59 -0.48
N ASP A 78 -11.27 2.43 0.67
CA ASP A 78 -10.30 3.40 1.16
C ASP A 78 -8.92 3.19 0.55
N TYR A 79 -8.21 4.29 0.35
CA TYR A 79 -6.86 4.31 -0.19
C TYR A 79 -5.94 5.18 0.68
N TYR A 80 -4.72 4.71 0.91
CA TYR A 80 -3.69 5.44 1.64
C TYR A 80 -2.33 5.14 1.05
N LYS A 81 -1.44 6.13 0.99
CA LYS A 81 -0.10 5.94 0.49
C LYS A 81 0.95 6.42 1.47
N VAL A 82 2.06 5.68 1.52
CA VAL A 82 3.21 5.97 2.37
C VAL A 82 4.35 6.45 1.49
N ALA A 83 4.94 7.60 1.86
CA ALA A 83 6.06 8.19 1.11
C ALA A 83 7.34 7.39 1.30
N PRO A 84 8.30 7.51 0.35
CA PRO A 84 9.62 6.94 0.55
C PRO A 84 10.27 7.45 1.83
N GLY A 85 11.05 6.60 2.47
CA GLY A 85 11.77 6.93 3.69
C GLY A 85 10.94 6.87 4.97
N LYS A 86 9.64 6.65 4.87
CA LYS A 86 8.75 6.62 6.04
C LYS A 86 8.59 5.19 6.57
N TRP A 87 8.96 4.99 7.83
CA TRP A 87 8.75 3.72 8.52
C TRP A 87 7.28 3.41 8.63
N HIS A 88 6.88 2.20 8.30
CA HIS A 88 5.48 1.79 8.34
C HIS A 88 5.31 0.30 8.55
N GLN A 89 4.09 -0.09 8.92
CA GLN A 89 3.67 -1.45 9.13
C GLN A 89 2.17 -1.52 8.91
N PHE A 90 1.67 -2.54 8.24
CA PHE A 90 0.22 -2.77 8.25
C PHE A 90 -0.16 -3.88 9.23
N VAL A 91 -1.35 -3.77 9.75
CA VAL A 91 -1.95 -4.72 10.70
C VAL A 91 -3.34 -5.09 10.19
N GLY A 92 -3.64 -6.37 10.09
CA GLY A 92 -4.99 -6.84 9.82
C GLY A 92 -5.87 -6.66 11.06
N VAL A 93 -6.95 -5.91 10.90
CA VAL A 93 -7.97 -5.76 11.96
C VAL A 93 -9.09 -6.77 11.75
N GLU A 94 -9.51 -6.94 10.51
CA GLU A 94 -10.44 -7.98 10.07
C GLU A 94 -9.86 -8.63 8.83
N ASP A 95 -10.10 -9.93 8.63
CA ASP A 95 -9.67 -10.63 7.42
C ASP A 95 -10.14 -9.86 6.19
N GLY A 96 -9.26 -9.72 5.21
CA GLY A 96 -9.63 -8.98 4.02
C GLY A 96 -8.65 -9.10 2.87
N VAL A 97 -8.93 -8.28 1.87
CA VAL A 97 -8.19 -8.20 0.62
C VAL A 97 -7.85 -6.74 0.37
N ALA A 98 -6.61 -6.49 -0.01
CA ALA A 98 -6.16 -5.17 -0.47
C ALA A 98 -5.25 -5.32 -1.67
N PHE A 99 -5.03 -4.21 -2.35
CA PHE A 99 -4.03 -4.11 -3.41
C PHE A 99 -2.92 -3.21 -2.92
N GLU A 100 -1.68 -3.67 -3.05
CA GLU A 100 -0.49 -2.90 -2.77
C GLU A 100 0.14 -2.44 -4.08
N LEU A 101 0.47 -1.15 -4.14
CA LEU A 101 1.16 -0.56 -5.27
C LEU A 101 2.48 0.04 -4.79
N TYR A 102 3.55 -0.22 -5.54
CA TYR A 102 4.84 0.42 -5.37
C TYR A 102 5.17 1.16 -6.65
N TRP A 103 5.59 2.42 -6.54
CA TRP A 103 5.95 3.21 -7.73
C TRP A 103 6.95 4.32 -7.38
N ALA A 104 7.62 4.84 -8.41
CA ALA A 104 8.31 6.12 -8.35
C ALA A 104 7.40 7.19 -8.93
N GLU A 105 7.70 8.47 -8.71
CA GLU A 105 6.87 9.54 -9.23
C GLU A 105 6.92 9.60 -10.75
N PHE A 106 5.78 9.95 -11.34
CA PHE A 106 5.64 10.16 -12.78
C PHE A 106 5.60 11.63 -13.12
N ASP A 107 6.04 11.95 -14.34
CA ASP A 107 5.76 13.25 -14.94
C ASP A 107 4.31 13.25 -15.45
N GLY A 108 3.45 13.99 -14.76
CA GLY A 108 2.02 14.07 -15.10
C GLY A 108 1.73 14.75 -16.44
N ASP A 109 2.73 15.43 -17.01
CA ASP A 109 2.61 16.08 -18.32
C ASP A 109 3.05 15.18 -19.46
N ASP A 110 3.46 13.94 -19.18
CA ASP A 110 3.89 12.99 -20.20
C ASP A 110 2.67 12.40 -20.93
N ILE A 111 2.10 13.22 -21.79
CA ILE A 111 1.00 12.82 -22.66
C ILE A 111 0.97 13.68 -23.91
N VAL A 112 0.75 13.05 -25.05
CA VAL A 112 0.54 13.73 -26.33
C VAL A 112 -0.83 13.36 -26.86
N ARG A 113 -1.68 14.36 -27.07
CA ARG A 113 -3.06 14.16 -27.49
C ARG A 113 -3.26 14.53 -28.94
N ARG A 114 -3.97 13.70 -29.70
CA ARG A 114 -4.45 14.01 -31.04
C ARG A 114 -5.88 14.56 -30.99
N THR A 115 -6.70 14.06 -30.07
CA THR A 115 -8.09 14.49 -29.91
C THR A 115 -8.36 14.69 -28.41
N GLN A 116 -9.50 15.31 -28.10
CA GLN A 116 -10.00 15.39 -26.74
C GLN A 116 -11.13 14.40 -26.52
N GLY A 117 -11.36 14.02 -25.27
CA GLY A 117 -12.47 13.14 -24.93
C GLY A 117 -13.80 13.81 -25.24
N HIS A 118 -14.77 13.04 -25.73
CA HIS A 118 -16.10 13.52 -26.03
C HIS A 118 -17.12 12.38 -25.97
N LYS A 119 -18.40 12.73 -25.93
CA LYS A 119 -19.46 11.74 -25.96
C LYS A 119 -19.59 11.20 -27.36
N LEU A 120 -19.66 9.88 -27.48
CA LEU A 120 -19.93 9.24 -28.79
C LEU A 120 -21.39 9.38 -29.14
N GLU A 121 -21.66 9.73 -30.41
CA GLU A 121 -23.01 9.73 -30.98
C GLU A 121 -23.31 8.35 -31.52
N LYS A 122 -24.61 8.01 -31.52
CA LYS A 122 -25.10 6.76 -32.07
C LYS A 122 -25.87 7.02 -33.33
#